data_4e3e32aba7b5e76e561c7bcc87563ccb
#
_entry.id   4e3e32aba7b5e76e561c7bcc87563ccb
#
_cell.length_a   1.000
_cell.length_b   1.000
_cell.length_c   1.000
_cell.angle_alpha   90.00
_cell.angle_beta   90.00
_cell.angle_gamma   90.00
#
_symmetry.space_group_name_H-M   'P 1'
#
loop_
_entity.id
_entity.type
_entity.pdbx_description
1 polymer ?
#
loop_
_entity_poly.entity_id
_entity_poly.type
_entity_poly.pdbx_seq_one_letter_code
_entity_poly.pdbx_strand_id
1 'polypeptide(L)'
;MNQATQMAAAVLYGKEELRIESVEVPKISAGDVLVRVRAALTCGTDVKVFRRGYHARMIRPPALFGHELAGDIVQVGEGVTKFQVGQRVVAANSAPCGKCFYCERNQENLCEIGRAHV
;
A
#
# COMPACT_ATOMS: atom_id res chain seq x y z
N MET A 1 -4.42 15.61 19.63
CA MET A 1 -3.56 16.03 18.51
C MET A 1 -4.36 15.97 17.23
N ASN A 2 -4.39 17.02 16.45
CA ASN A 2 -5.03 16.98 15.13
C ASN A 2 -4.19 16.09 14.21
N GLN A 3 -4.76 14.99 13.76
CA GLN A 3 -4.16 14.23 12.67
C GLN A 3 -4.18 15.08 11.40
N ALA A 4 -3.08 15.08 10.65
CA ALA A 4 -3.05 15.73 9.36
C ALA A 4 -4.14 15.13 8.47
N THR A 5 -4.92 15.95 7.80
CA THR A 5 -5.96 15.52 6.87
C THR A 5 -5.42 15.34 5.46
N GLN A 6 -4.26 15.92 5.18
CA GLN A 6 -3.60 15.90 3.88
C GLN A 6 -2.17 15.36 4.01
N MET A 7 -1.69 14.71 2.95
CA MET A 7 -0.33 14.19 2.84
C MET A 7 0.24 14.41 1.44
N ALA A 8 1.57 14.51 1.34
CA ALA A 8 2.23 14.49 0.05
C ALA A 8 2.26 13.06 -0.49
N ALA A 9 1.96 12.90 -1.78
CA ALA A 9 2.00 11.61 -2.44
C ALA A 9 2.53 11.72 -3.87
N ALA A 10 3.21 10.67 -4.33
CA ALA A 10 3.53 10.50 -5.74
C ALA A 10 2.31 9.92 -6.47
N VAL A 11 1.88 10.58 -7.53
CA VAL A 11 0.72 10.19 -8.34
C VAL A 11 1.16 9.98 -9.78
N LEU A 12 0.95 8.78 -10.31
CA LEU A 12 1.24 8.45 -11.70
C LEU A 12 0.03 8.81 -12.57
N TYR A 13 0.25 9.66 -13.58
CA TYR A 13 -0.78 10.09 -14.53
C TYR A 13 -0.71 9.38 -15.88
N GLY A 14 0.45 8.84 -16.22
CA GLY A 14 0.66 8.14 -17.49
C GLY A 14 2.14 7.80 -17.68
N LYS A 15 2.49 7.50 -18.93
CA LYS A 15 3.87 7.15 -19.27
C LYS A 15 4.84 8.28 -18.92
N GLU A 16 5.77 7.96 -18.02
CA GLU A 16 6.81 8.88 -17.54
C GLU A 16 6.27 10.20 -16.93
N GLU A 17 5.00 10.17 -16.51
CA GLU A 17 4.34 11.32 -15.90
C GLU A 17 3.98 11.03 -14.44
N LEU A 18 4.86 11.46 -13.55
CA LEU A 18 4.71 11.36 -12.09
C LEU A 18 4.68 12.75 -11.50
N ARG A 19 3.72 13.01 -10.62
CA ARG A 19 3.57 14.29 -9.92
C ARG A 19 3.55 14.09 -8.42
N ILE A 20 4.12 15.05 -7.68
CA ILE A 20 3.96 15.11 -6.22
C ILE A 20 2.80 16.03 -5.92
N GLU A 21 1.79 15.48 -5.28
CA GLU A 21 0.55 16.19 -4.99
C GLU A 21 0.16 16.04 -3.52
N SER A 22 -0.69 16.97 -3.06
CA SER A 22 -1.38 16.85 -1.78
C SER A 22 -2.63 16.02 -1.97
N VAL A 23 -2.74 14.92 -1.22
CA VAL A 23 -3.90 14.03 -1.23
C VAL A 23 -4.44 13.83 0.19
N GLU A 24 -5.68 13.41 0.31
CA GLU A 24 -6.25 13.10 1.62
C GLU A 24 -5.53 11.92 2.26
N VAL A 25 -5.31 12.02 3.57
CA VAL A 25 -4.86 10.86 4.38
C VAL A 25 -5.97 9.82 4.37
N PRO A 26 -5.68 8.55 4.04
CA PRO A 26 -6.72 7.52 3.97
C PRO A 26 -7.39 7.29 5.32
N LYS A 27 -8.69 7.07 5.27
CA LYS A 27 -9.48 6.65 6.43
C LYS A 27 -9.37 5.13 6.56
N ILE A 28 -9.18 4.67 7.79
CA ILE A 28 -9.10 3.23 8.08
C ILE A 28 -10.46 2.67 8.49
N SER A 29 -10.64 1.38 8.21
CA SER A 29 -11.78 0.58 8.63
C SER A 29 -11.41 -0.37 9.78
N ALA A 30 -12.35 -1.18 10.24
CA ALA A 30 -12.06 -2.26 11.17
C ALA A 30 -11.02 -3.23 10.56
N GLY A 31 -10.06 -3.64 11.37
CA GLY A 31 -8.95 -4.51 10.96
C GLY A 31 -7.75 -3.81 10.31
N ASP A 32 -7.86 -2.53 9.98
CA ASP A 32 -6.79 -1.77 9.34
C ASP A 32 -5.86 -1.09 10.36
N VAL A 33 -4.66 -0.74 9.90
CA VAL A 33 -3.76 0.17 10.59
C VAL A 33 -3.36 1.31 9.66
N LEU A 34 -3.22 2.52 10.21
CA LEU A 34 -2.67 3.67 9.49
C LEU A 34 -1.20 3.82 9.84
N VAL A 35 -0.36 3.80 8.82
CA VAL A 35 1.09 3.94 8.97
C VAL A 35 1.54 5.28 8.41
N ARG A 36 2.24 6.06 9.24
CA ARG A 36 2.97 7.23 8.77
C ARG A 36 4.28 6.78 8.15
N VAL A 37 4.39 6.88 6.84
CA VAL A 37 5.60 6.48 6.10
C VAL A 37 6.78 7.36 6.52
N ARG A 38 7.88 6.71 6.89
CA ARG A 38 9.17 7.35 7.23
C ARG A 38 10.20 7.15 6.15
N ALA A 39 10.15 6.04 5.45
CA ALA A 39 11.02 5.72 4.33
C ALA A 39 10.25 4.90 3.30
N ALA A 40 10.54 5.13 2.05
CA ALA A 40 10.02 4.36 0.92
C ALA A 40 11.17 4.03 -0.02
N LEU A 41 11.07 2.90 -0.69
CA LEU A 41 12.04 2.45 -1.68
C LEU A 41 11.38 2.30 -3.04
N THR A 42 12.19 2.36 -4.07
CA THR A 42 11.79 2.14 -5.46
C THR A 42 12.40 0.83 -5.94
N CYS A 43 11.58 -0.08 -6.43
CA CYS A 43 12.04 -1.34 -7.01
C CYS A 43 12.00 -1.31 -8.56
N GLY A 44 12.52 -2.38 -9.17
CA GLY A 44 12.50 -2.49 -10.63
C GLY A 44 11.11 -2.51 -11.25
N THR A 45 10.09 -2.93 -10.51
CA THR A 45 8.68 -2.88 -10.96
C THR A 45 8.21 -1.44 -11.12
N ASP A 46 8.54 -0.56 -10.18
CA ASP A 46 8.20 0.86 -10.27
C ASP A 46 8.78 1.50 -11.52
N VAL A 47 10.05 1.20 -11.83
CA VAL A 47 10.70 1.70 -13.05
C VAL A 47 9.98 1.22 -14.31
N LYS A 48 9.60 -0.05 -14.36
CA LYS A 48 8.86 -0.62 -15.51
C LYS A 48 7.48 0.03 -15.66
N VAL A 49 6.76 0.20 -14.56
CA VAL A 49 5.42 0.82 -14.56
C VAL A 49 5.51 2.30 -14.93
N PHE A 50 6.48 3.05 -14.42
CA PHE A 50 6.71 4.43 -14.79
C PHE A 50 6.95 4.59 -16.30
N ARG A 51 7.85 3.77 -16.87
CA ARG A 51 8.16 3.80 -18.30
C ARG A 51 6.99 3.36 -19.18
N ARG A 52 6.14 2.47 -18.69
CA ARG A 52 4.95 1.99 -19.42
C ARG A 52 3.76 2.93 -19.25
N GLY A 53 3.62 3.53 -18.08
CA GLY A 53 2.51 4.42 -17.69
C GLY A 53 1.33 3.72 -17.03
N TYR A 54 1.36 2.40 -16.87
CA TYR A 54 0.31 1.62 -16.23
C TYR A 54 0.80 0.23 -15.81
N HIS A 55 0.02 -0.43 -14.98
CA HIS A 55 0.11 -1.87 -14.75
C HIS A 55 -1.24 -2.52 -15.03
N ALA A 56 -1.24 -3.59 -15.84
CA ALA A 56 -2.48 -4.19 -16.38
C ALA A 56 -3.52 -4.57 -15.29
N ARG A 57 -3.05 -4.96 -14.11
CA ARG A 57 -3.91 -5.42 -13.01
C ARG A 57 -4.01 -4.44 -11.84
N MET A 58 -2.98 -3.62 -11.59
CA MET A 58 -2.82 -2.94 -10.30
C MET A 58 -2.83 -1.42 -10.40
N ILE A 59 -2.35 -0.84 -11.49
CA ILE A 59 -2.16 0.60 -11.59
C ILE A 59 -2.82 1.10 -12.88
N ARG A 60 -3.91 1.82 -12.71
CA ARG A 60 -4.60 2.56 -13.78
C ARG A 60 -4.55 4.03 -13.43
N PRO A 61 -3.79 4.83 -14.17
CA PRO A 61 -3.69 6.26 -13.89
C PRO A 61 -5.05 7.00 -13.95
N PRO A 62 -5.24 8.06 -13.16
CA PRO A 62 -4.31 8.54 -12.12
C PRO A 62 -4.31 7.61 -10.89
N ALA A 63 -3.14 7.28 -10.37
CA ALA A 63 -3.01 6.36 -9.23
C ALA A 63 -1.84 6.73 -8.32
N LEU A 64 -2.01 6.49 -7.02
CA LEU A 64 -0.91 6.55 -6.07
C LEU A 64 0.18 5.55 -6.48
N PHE A 65 1.43 5.95 -6.29
CA PHE A 65 2.58 5.22 -6.82
C PHE A 65 3.58 4.88 -5.72
N GLY A 66 4.06 3.62 -5.72
CA GLY A 66 4.99 3.08 -4.73
C GLY A 66 4.34 2.01 -3.85
N HIS A 67 5.12 1.00 -3.45
CA HIS A 67 4.62 -0.16 -2.70
C HIS A 67 5.59 -0.70 -1.65
N GLU A 68 6.76 -0.09 -1.46
CA GLU A 68 7.73 -0.48 -0.45
C GLU A 68 7.89 0.63 0.57
N LEU A 69 7.57 0.33 1.83
CA LEU A 69 7.56 1.34 2.87
C LEU A 69 7.98 0.79 4.24
N ALA A 70 8.51 1.68 5.05
CA ALA A 70 8.65 1.53 6.48
C ALA A 70 8.09 2.77 7.18
N GLY A 71 7.49 2.59 8.34
CA GLY A 71 6.88 3.71 9.04
C GLY A 71 6.43 3.37 10.45
N ASP A 72 5.76 4.32 11.06
CA ASP A 72 5.23 4.19 12.42
C ASP A 72 3.70 4.14 12.37
N ILE A 73 3.10 3.21 13.12
CA ILE A 73 1.64 3.12 13.25
C ILE A 73 1.15 4.36 13.99
N VAL A 74 0.20 5.08 13.40
CA VAL A 74 -0.40 6.28 14.00
C VAL A 74 -1.87 6.09 14.37
N GLN A 75 -2.52 5.06 13.82
CA GLN A 75 -3.90 4.71 14.17
C GLN A 75 -4.12 3.21 13.94
N VAL A 76 -4.94 2.60 14.79
CA VAL A 76 -5.40 1.20 14.65
C VAL A 76 -6.92 1.18 14.57
N GLY A 77 -7.46 0.36 13.68
CA GLY A 77 -8.89 0.15 13.51
C GLY A 77 -9.46 -0.79 14.57
N GLU A 78 -10.77 -0.85 14.63
CA GLU A 78 -11.48 -1.76 15.52
C GLU A 78 -11.06 -3.23 15.25
N GLY A 79 -10.89 -4.01 16.32
CA GLY A 79 -10.53 -5.43 16.25
C GLY A 79 -9.05 -5.70 16.03
N VAL A 80 -8.22 -4.69 15.82
CA VAL A 80 -6.76 -4.86 15.69
C VAL A 80 -6.17 -5.06 17.08
N THR A 81 -5.64 -6.26 17.34
CA THR A 81 -5.04 -6.64 18.63
C THR A 81 -3.54 -6.89 18.57
N LYS A 82 -3.00 -7.16 17.38
CA LYS A 82 -1.59 -7.50 17.19
C LYS A 82 -0.68 -6.27 17.06
N PHE A 83 -1.25 -5.10 16.80
CA PHE A 83 -0.51 -3.87 16.55
C PHE A 83 -0.97 -2.75 17.46
N GLN A 84 -0.07 -1.83 17.77
CA GLN A 84 -0.33 -0.66 18.63
C GLN A 84 0.23 0.59 17.98
N VAL A 85 -0.39 1.72 18.28
CA VAL A 85 0.12 3.05 17.92
C VAL A 85 1.53 3.24 18.47
N GLY A 86 2.42 3.77 17.65
CA GLY A 86 3.84 4.01 17.99
C GLY A 86 4.79 2.89 17.55
N GLN A 87 4.29 1.71 17.18
CA GLN A 87 5.15 0.65 16.65
C GLN A 87 5.71 0.99 15.29
N ARG A 88 6.98 0.64 15.09
CA ARG A 88 7.63 0.72 13.78
C ARG A 88 7.40 -0.57 13.00
N VAL A 89 6.97 -0.41 11.75
CA VAL A 89 6.58 -1.53 10.88
C VAL A 89 7.10 -1.36 9.47
N VAL A 90 7.21 -2.48 8.79
CA VAL A 90 7.29 -2.57 7.33
C VAL A 90 6.05 -3.30 6.84
N ALA A 91 5.61 -3.00 5.63
CA ALA A 91 4.50 -3.72 5.02
C ALA A 91 5.01 -4.64 3.92
N ALA A 92 4.51 -5.87 3.89
CA ALA A 92 4.66 -6.73 2.71
C ALA A 92 3.84 -6.12 1.56
N ASN A 93 4.40 -6.19 0.36
CA ASN A 93 3.74 -5.67 -0.84
C ASN A 93 2.66 -6.62 -1.41
N SER A 94 2.47 -7.76 -0.79
CA SER A 94 1.40 -8.70 -1.10
C SER A 94 0.87 -9.33 0.19
N ALA A 95 -0.44 -9.52 0.25
CA ALA A 95 -1.10 -10.13 1.40
C ALA A 95 -2.05 -11.22 0.94
N PRO A 96 -2.02 -12.42 1.53
CA PRO A 96 -2.97 -13.49 1.20
C PRO A 96 -4.37 -13.11 1.68
N CYS A 97 -5.39 -13.49 0.90
CA CYS A 97 -6.78 -13.21 1.28
C CYS A 97 -7.31 -14.15 2.38
N GLY A 98 -6.63 -15.25 2.64
CA GLY A 98 -6.99 -16.23 3.66
C GLY A 98 -8.15 -17.19 3.30
N LYS A 99 -8.84 -16.98 2.18
CA LYS A 99 -10.10 -17.69 1.86
C LYS A 99 -10.24 -18.18 0.42
N CYS A 100 -9.24 -18.00 -0.44
CA CYS A 100 -9.28 -18.58 -1.78
C CYS A 100 -8.78 -20.03 -1.76
N PHE A 101 -8.98 -20.73 -2.87
CA PHE A 101 -8.56 -22.13 -3.05
C PHE A 101 -7.12 -22.39 -2.58
N TYR A 102 -6.20 -21.51 -2.91
CA TYR A 102 -4.79 -21.66 -2.56
C TYR A 102 -4.51 -21.35 -1.08
N CYS A 103 -5.09 -20.27 -0.54
CA CYS A 103 -4.90 -19.89 0.85
C CYS A 103 -5.39 -20.96 1.83
N GLU A 104 -6.52 -21.58 1.56
CA GLU A 104 -7.07 -22.67 2.38
C GLU A 104 -6.19 -23.95 2.38
N ARG A 105 -5.23 -24.02 1.46
CA ARG A 105 -4.28 -25.13 1.32
C ARG A 105 -2.85 -24.76 1.71
N ASN A 106 -2.68 -23.66 2.46
CA ASN A 106 -1.38 -23.11 2.86
C ASN A 106 -0.45 -22.81 1.67
N GLN A 107 -1.03 -22.44 0.53
CA GLN A 107 -0.34 -22.01 -0.67
C GLN A 107 -0.55 -20.49 -0.91
N GLU A 108 -0.35 -19.70 0.12
CA GLU A 108 -0.62 -18.27 0.13
C GLU A 108 0.17 -17.49 -0.94
N ASN A 109 1.35 -18.00 -1.31
CA ASN A 109 2.14 -17.45 -2.42
C ASN A 109 1.43 -17.54 -3.78
N LEU A 110 0.37 -18.35 -3.91
CA LEU A 110 -0.46 -18.46 -5.09
C LEU A 110 -1.82 -17.76 -4.94
N CYS A 111 -2.03 -17.02 -3.87
CA CYS A 111 -3.28 -16.31 -3.62
C CYS A 111 -3.78 -15.57 -4.86
N GLU A 112 -5.04 -15.79 -5.23
CA GLU A 112 -5.64 -15.22 -6.44
C GLU A 112 -5.89 -13.71 -6.30
N ILE A 113 -6.13 -13.24 -5.07
CA ILE A 113 -6.49 -11.86 -4.77
C ILE A 113 -5.28 -11.06 -4.29
N GLY A 114 -4.61 -11.50 -3.23
CA GLY A 114 -3.53 -10.75 -2.57
C GLY A 114 -2.30 -10.53 -3.44
N ARG A 115 -2.03 -11.38 -4.41
CA ARG A 115 -0.95 -11.19 -5.39
C ARG A 115 -1.14 -10.00 -6.32
N ALA A 116 -2.34 -9.50 -6.41
CA ALA A 116 -2.64 -8.32 -7.23
C ALA A 116 -2.19 -6.99 -6.60
N HIS A 117 -1.71 -7.02 -5.36
CA HIS A 117 -1.33 -5.83 -4.60
C HIS A 117 0.19 -5.59 -4.57
N VAL A 118 0.91 -6.15 -5.50
CA VAL A 118 2.37 -5.98 -5.65
C VAL A 118 2.68 -4.82 -6.58
#